data_30b5933e59e148394e70c6a7cc5fc68b
#
_entry.id   30b5933e59e148394e70c6a7cc5fc68b
#
_cell.length_a   1.000
_cell.length_b   1.000
_cell.length_c   1.000
_cell.angle_alpha   90.00
_cell.angle_beta   90.00
_cell.angle_gamma   90.00
#
_symmetry.space_group_name_H-M   'P 1'
#
loop_
_entity.id
_entity.type
_entity.pdbx_description
1 polymer ?
#
loop_
_entity_poly.entity_id
_entity_poly.type
_entity_poly.pdbx_seq_one_letter_code
_entity_poly.pdbx_strand_id
1 'polypeptide(L)'
;MFSVSASRAEDPAPAAGAANPVGDVAKTMDGITFKDGRYRDKEGHPAPVVTKDYQVDWATWQGFRRYHDACHVCHGPNALGSTFAPSLAESLKTMDYETFYGTVVGGRIADRGGTKYVMPAFGEDRNIMCYIDDIYSYIKARSLNADGKGGMPPGRPNGREDISPEAKKAAADCTG
;
A
#
# COMPACT_ATOMS: atom_id res chain seq x y z
N MET A 1 52.95 -13.40 -13.11
CA MET A 1 51.91 -12.65 -12.39
C MET A 1 50.94 -12.10 -13.41
N PHE A 2 49.81 -12.76 -13.60
CA PHE A 2 48.77 -12.30 -14.54
C PHE A 2 47.66 -11.66 -13.74
N SER A 3 47.49 -10.33 -13.88
CA SER A 3 46.38 -9.60 -13.31
C SER A 3 45.14 -9.78 -14.18
N VAL A 4 44.11 -10.45 -13.67
CA VAL A 4 42.82 -10.54 -14.32
C VAL A 4 41.98 -9.37 -13.85
N SER A 5 41.79 -8.38 -14.72
CA SER A 5 40.84 -7.28 -14.52
C SER A 5 39.43 -7.81 -14.83
N ALA A 6 38.64 -8.00 -13.80
CA ALA A 6 37.22 -8.27 -13.95
C ALA A 6 36.49 -6.96 -14.28
N SER A 7 36.14 -6.78 -15.54
CA SER A 7 35.20 -5.73 -15.96
C SER A 7 33.80 -6.09 -15.47
N ARG A 8 33.30 -5.30 -14.54
CA ARG A 8 31.93 -5.34 -14.08
C ARG A 8 31.05 -4.82 -15.21
N ALA A 9 30.22 -5.67 -15.79
CA ALA A 9 29.20 -5.25 -16.72
C ALA A 9 28.22 -4.34 -15.97
N GLU A 10 28.14 -3.09 -16.37
CA GLU A 10 27.06 -2.19 -15.92
C GLU A 10 25.78 -2.64 -16.61
N ASP A 11 24.78 -3.00 -15.82
CA ASP A 11 23.43 -3.23 -16.30
C ASP A 11 22.94 -1.92 -16.96
N PRO A 12 22.34 -2.00 -18.17
CA PRO A 12 21.82 -0.81 -18.83
C PRO A 12 20.69 -0.22 -17.99
N ALA A 13 20.81 1.08 -17.68
CA ALA A 13 19.76 1.83 -17.01
C ALA A 13 18.44 1.69 -17.79
N PRO A 14 17.31 1.38 -17.13
CA PRO A 14 16.04 1.32 -17.81
C PRO A 14 15.70 2.69 -18.41
N ALA A 15 15.30 2.67 -19.69
CA ALA A 15 14.91 3.87 -20.43
C ALA A 15 13.79 4.60 -19.70
N ALA A 16 13.95 5.90 -19.52
CA ALA A 16 12.90 6.77 -19.01
C ALA A 16 11.66 6.65 -19.94
N GLY A 17 10.55 6.14 -19.38
CA GLY A 17 9.30 5.98 -20.11
C GLY A 17 8.71 4.58 -20.17
N ALA A 18 9.31 3.58 -19.52
CA ALA A 18 8.70 2.26 -19.39
C ALA A 18 7.56 2.32 -18.38
N ALA A 19 6.42 2.77 -18.83
CA ALA A 19 5.16 2.59 -18.13
C ALA A 19 4.75 1.12 -18.25
N ASN A 20 4.31 0.58 -17.15
CA ASN A 20 3.50 -0.61 -17.04
C ASN A 20 4.22 -1.95 -16.84
N PRO A 21 4.75 -2.15 -15.66
CA PRO A 21 5.35 -3.43 -15.29
C PRO A 21 4.33 -4.47 -14.83
N VAL A 22 3.09 -4.10 -14.59
CA VAL A 22 2.06 -5.08 -14.20
C VAL A 22 1.36 -5.55 -15.46
N GLY A 23 1.71 -6.77 -15.92
CA GLY A 23 1.02 -7.45 -17.02
C GLY A 23 -0.49 -7.51 -16.76
N ASP A 24 -1.29 -8.10 -17.63
CA ASP A 24 -2.77 -8.18 -17.61
C ASP A 24 -3.45 -7.73 -16.30
N VAL A 25 -3.58 -6.43 -16.11
CA VAL A 25 -4.17 -5.81 -14.92
C VAL A 25 -5.62 -6.26 -14.84
N ALA A 26 -5.96 -6.98 -13.79
CA ALA A 26 -7.35 -7.07 -13.41
C ALA A 26 -7.80 -5.65 -13.08
N LYS A 27 -8.73 -5.15 -13.87
CA LYS A 27 -9.23 -3.78 -13.79
C LYS A 27 -9.87 -3.54 -12.41
N THR A 28 -9.04 -3.21 -11.43
CA THR A 28 -9.48 -3.06 -10.05
C THR A 28 -10.22 -1.75 -9.80
N MET A 29 -9.87 -0.71 -10.58
CA MET A 29 -10.54 0.60 -10.52
C MET A 29 -10.48 1.27 -11.90
N ASP A 30 -11.53 2.02 -12.27
CA ASP A 30 -11.54 2.83 -13.49
C ASP A 30 -10.74 4.12 -13.31
N GLY A 31 -10.07 4.56 -14.38
CA GLY A 31 -9.39 5.87 -14.42
C GLY A 31 -8.09 5.94 -13.62
N ILE A 32 -7.45 4.81 -13.33
CA ILE A 32 -6.14 4.78 -12.65
C ILE A 32 -5.07 5.38 -13.57
N THR A 33 -4.24 6.25 -13.00
CA THR A 33 -3.05 6.84 -13.62
C THR A 33 -1.81 6.56 -12.79
N PHE A 34 -0.65 6.39 -13.44
CA PHE A 34 0.64 6.30 -12.74
C PHE A 34 1.27 7.68 -12.65
N LYS A 35 1.55 8.14 -11.42
CA LYS A 35 2.14 9.45 -11.18
C LYS A 35 3.03 9.40 -9.93
N ASP A 36 4.21 9.99 -10.01
CA ASP A 36 5.18 10.11 -8.90
C ASP A 36 5.49 8.75 -8.24
N GLY A 37 5.60 7.69 -9.07
CA GLY A 37 5.94 6.35 -8.62
C GLY A 37 4.81 5.56 -7.94
N ARG A 38 3.57 6.06 -8.01
CA ARG A 38 2.38 5.41 -7.44
C ARG A 38 1.19 5.48 -8.40
N TYR A 39 0.30 4.51 -8.29
CA TYR A 39 -0.98 4.55 -8.96
C TYR A 39 -1.96 5.41 -8.18
N ARG A 40 -2.76 6.20 -8.90
CA ARG A 40 -3.77 7.09 -8.34
C ARG A 40 -5.07 6.97 -9.10
N ASP A 41 -6.18 7.11 -8.39
CA ASP A 41 -7.51 7.19 -9.00
C ASP A 41 -7.75 8.56 -9.68
N LYS A 42 -8.94 8.76 -10.21
CA LYS A 42 -9.32 9.99 -10.91
C LYS A 42 -9.39 11.23 -10.00
N GLU A 43 -9.54 11.03 -8.70
CA GLU A 43 -9.51 12.06 -7.67
C GLU A 43 -8.07 12.36 -7.20
N GLY A 44 -7.09 11.56 -7.61
CA GLY A 44 -5.68 11.70 -7.21
C GLY A 44 -5.33 10.95 -5.93
N HIS A 45 -6.23 10.17 -5.37
CA HIS A 45 -5.98 9.35 -4.19
C HIS A 45 -5.18 8.10 -4.54
N PRO A 46 -4.45 7.51 -3.56
CA PRO A 46 -3.74 6.26 -3.78
C PRO A 46 -4.68 5.14 -4.22
N ALA A 47 -4.29 4.42 -5.25
CA ALA A 47 -5.10 3.36 -5.83
C ALA A 47 -4.28 2.08 -5.99
N PRO A 48 -4.78 0.92 -5.55
CA PRO A 48 -4.09 -0.34 -5.73
C PRO A 48 -4.22 -0.85 -7.17
N VAL A 49 -3.18 -1.49 -7.67
CA VAL A 49 -3.23 -2.32 -8.87
C VAL A 49 -2.99 -3.78 -8.48
N VAL A 50 -3.92 -4.65 -8.83
CA VAL A 50 -3.86 -6.08 -8.54
C VAL A 50 -4.08 -6.85 -9.85
N THR A 51 -3.18 -7.78 -10.17
CA THR A 51 -3.32 -8.65 -11.35
C THR A 51 -4.26 -9.81 -11.08
N LYS A 52 -4.64 -10.53 -12.15
CA LYS A 52 -5.42 -11.78 -12.05
C LYS A 52 -4.73 -12.85 -11.21
N ASP A 53 -3.39 -12.85 -11.21
CA ASP A 53 -2.56 -13.78 -10.43
C ASP A 53 -2.21 -13.24 -9.03
N TYR A 54 -2.88 -12.16 -8.60
CA TYR A 54 -2.67 -11.53 -7.30
C TYR A 54 -1.25 -10.99 -7.07
N GLN A 55 -0.56 -10.61 -8.13
CA GLN A 55 0.57 -9.72 -8.04
C GLN A 55 0.06 -8.29 -7.86
N VAL A 56 0.83 -7.45 -7.19
CA VAL A 56 0.42 -6.09 -6.87
C VAL A 56 1.47 -5.06 -7.30
N ASP A 57 1.06 -3.82 -7.44
CA ASP A 57 1.97 -2.70 -7.59
C ASP A 57 2.91 -2.54 -6.39
N TRP A 58 4.00 -1.79 -6.59
CA TRP A 58 5.01 -1.57 -5.55
C TRP A 58 4.43 -0.94 -4.28
N ALA A 59 3.57 0.09 -4.42
CA ALA A 59 2.99 0.78 -3.28
C ALA A 59 2.09 -0.14 -2.47
N THR A 60 1.22 -0.91 -3.13
CA THR A 60 0.37 -1.91 -2.46
C THR A 60 1.20 -2.97 -1.71
N TRP A 61 2.33 -3.42 -2.30
CA TRP A 61 3.24 -4.33 -1.61
C TRP A 61 3.89 -3.70 -0.37
N GLN A 62 4.37 -2.46 -0.47
CA GLN A 62 4.92 -1.74 0.67
C GLN A 62 3.86 -1.54 1.74
N GLY A 63 2.64 -1.20 1.35
CA GLY A 63 1.51 -1.09 2.25
C GLY A 63 1.21 -2.40 2.98
N PHE A 64 1.26 -3.54 2.29
CA PHE A 64 1.16 -4.86 2.93
C PHE A 64 2.21 -5.03 4.04
N ARG A 65 3.47 -4.71 3.76
CA ARG A 65 4.55 -4.84 4.76
C ARG A 65 4.34 -3.91 5.94
N ARG A 66 4.09 -2.61 5.68
CA ARG A 66 3.91 -1.58 6.72
C ARG A 66 2.66 -1.81 7.56
N TYR A 67 1.59 -2.28 6.93
CA TYR A 67 0.40 -2.71 7.66
C TYR A 67 0.72 -3.82 8.67
N HIS A 68 1.53 -4.80 8.29
CA HIS A 68 1.91 -5.90 9.17
C HIS A 68 2.93 -5.49 10.25
N ASP A 69 3.67 -4.41 10.04
CA ASP A 69 4.57 -3.87 11.05
C ASP A 69 3.82 -3.13 12.18
N ALA A 70 2.69 -2.47 11.89
CA ALA A 70 2.06 -1.56 12.84
C ALA A 70 0.56 -1.79 13.07
N CYS A 71 -0.20 -2.13 12.05
CA CYS A 71 -1.67 -2.08 12.10
C CYS A 71 -2.33 -3.44 12.42
N HIS A 72 -1.69 -4.54 11.97
CA HIS A 72 -2.29 -5.88 12.02
C HIS A 72 -2.54 -6.38 13.44
N VAL A 73 -1.76 -5.92 14.42
CA VAL A 73 -1.88 -6.33 15.83
C VAL A 73 -3.30 -6.07 16.35
N CYS A 74 -3.90 -4.95 15.94
CA CYS A 74 -5.27 -4.59 16.31
C CYS A 74 -6.28 -4.95 15.23
N HIS A 75 -5.97 -4.66 13.95
CA HIS A 75 -6.91 -4.80 12.84
C HIS A 75 -6.89 -6.16 12.14
N GLY A 76 -6.13 -7.12 12.67
CA GLY A 76 -6.00 -8.47 12.13
C GLY A 76 -5.10 -8.57 10.90
N PRO A 77 -4.54 -9.76 10.59
CA PRO A 77 -3.50 -9.93 9.56
C PRO A 77 -3.99 -9.65 8.13
N ASN A 78 -5.30 -9.65 7.89
CA ASN A 78 -5.91 -9.44 6.58
C ASN A 78 -6.79 -8.19 6.52
N ALA A 79 -6.63 -7.26 7.46
CA ALA A 79 -7.47 -6.09 7.63
C ALA A 79 -8.96 -6.41 7.86
N LEU A 80 -9.27 -7.62 8.34
CA LEU A 80 -10.64 -8.09 8.57
C LEU A 80 -11.13 -7.80 9.99
N GLY A 81 -10.32 -7.10 10.78
CA GLY A 81 -10.65 -6.76 12.16
C GLY A 81 -10.27 -7.84 13.16
N SER A 82 -10.50 -7.53 14.42
CA SER A 82 -10.32 -8.40 15.57
C SER A 82 -11.26 -7.99 16.71
N THR A 83 -11.10 -8.58 17.88
CA THR A 83 -11.81 -8.13 19.09
C THR A 83 -11.38 -6.73 19.55
N PHE A 84 -10.21 -6.25 19.12
CA PHE A 84 -9.66 -4.95 19.52
C PHE A 84 -10.03 -3.81 18.57
N ALA A 85 -10.13 -4.09 17.26
CA ALA A 85 -10.35 -3.06 16.26
C ALA A 85 -11.22 -3.56 15.09
N PRO A 86 -11.95 -2.64 14.40
CA PRO A 86 -12.85 -3.01 13.32
C PRO A 86 -12.10 -3.52 12.08
N SER A 87 -12.86 -4.18 11.19
CA SER A 87 -12.39 -4.51 9.84
C SER A 87 -12.15 -3.23 9.03
N LEU A 88 -10.92 -3.03 8.59
CA LEU A 88 -10.57 -1.94 7.69
C LEU A 88 -11.00 -2.23 6.25
N ALA A 89 -11.02 -3.51 5.85
CA ALA A 89 -11.54 -3.93 4.56
C ALA A 89 -13.02 -3.55 4.39
N GLU A 90 -13.83 -3.68 5.45
CA GLU A 90 -15.21 -3.22 5.45
C GLU A 90 -15.30 -1.70 5.53
N SER A 91 -14.49 -1.07 6.37
CA SER A 91 -14.52 0.39 6.56
C SER A 91 -14.22 1.14 5.26
N LEU A 92 -13.24 0.70 4.47
CA LEU A 92 -12.85 1.37 3.22
C LEU A 92 -13.79 1.10 2.03
N LYS A 93 -14.88 0.39 2.22
CA LYS A 93 -15.97 0.35 1.22
C LYS A 93 -16.67 1.71 1.10
N THR A 94 -16.75 2.46 2.19
CA THR A 94 -17.46 3.75 2.28
C THR A 94 -16.61 4.90 2.78
N MET A 95 -15.48 4.63 3.44
CA MET A 95 -14.57 5.65 3.97
C MET A 95 -13.68 6.18 2.83
N ASP A 96 -13.63 7.49 2.67
CA ASP A 96 -12.73 8.18 1.75
C ASP A 96 -11.29 8.24 2.28
N TYR A 97 -10.37 8.68 1.41
CA TYR A 97 -8.95 8.75 1.75
C TYR A 97 -8.67 9.79 2.84
N GLU A 98 -9.32 10.94 2.79
CA GLU A 98 -9.14 12.05 3.75
C GLU A 98 -9.53 11.62 5.16
N THR A 99 -10.67 10.94 5.29
CA THR A 99 -11.14 10.40 6.58
C THR A 99 -10.19 9.32 7.11
N PHE A 100 -9.69 8.45 6.23
CA PHE A 100 -8.67 7.46 6.59
C PHE A 100 -7.40 8.14 7.08
N TYR A 101 -6.87 9.10 6.29
CA TYR A 101 -5.65 9.85 6.61
C TYR A 101 -5.79 10.56 7.96
N GLY A 102 -6.84 11.35 8.14
CA GLY A 102 -7.11 12.06 9.38
C GLY A 102 -7.24 11.14 10.61
N THR A 103 -7.84 9.95 10.42
CA THR A 103 -7.95 8.94 11.47
C THR A 103 -6.58 8.36 11.87
N VAL A 104 -5.70 8.10 10.91
CA VAL A 104 -4.35 7.59 11.20
C VAL A 104 -3.50 8.67 11.87
N VAL A 105 -3.56 9.90 11.37
CA VAL A 105 -2.81 11.04 11.94
C VAL A 105 -3.23 11.34 13.36
N GLY A 106 -4.54 11.50 13.60
CA GLY A 106 -5.08 11.94 14.87
C GLY A 106 -5.40 10.85 15.88
N GLY A 107 -5.39 9.59 15.45
CA GLY A 107 -5.88 8.48 16.24
C GLY A 107 -7.40 8.51 16.43
N ARG A 108 -7.92 7.58 17.21
CA ARG A 108 -9.35 7.51 17.51
C ARG A 108 -9.61 6.86 18.86
N ILE A 109 -10.57 7.40 19.61
CA ILE A 109 -11.13 6.76 20.80
C ILE A 109 -12.58 6.37 20.49
N ALA A 110 -12.92 5.11 20.71
CA ALA A 110 -14.28 4.60 20.58
C ALA A 110 -14.72 3.95 21.89
N ASP A 111 -15.92 4.29 22.35
CA ASP A 111 -16.57 3.62 23.48
C ASP A 111 -17.58 2.61 22.93
N ARG A 112 -17.47 1.37 23.39
CA ARG A 112 -18.40 0.30 23.03
C ARG A 112 -18.84 -0.40 24.31
N GLY A 113 -20.03 -0.02 24.78
CA GLY A 113 -20.61 -0.63 25.97
C GLY A 113 -19.79 -0.40 27.26
N GLY A 114 -19.17 0.77 27.41
CA GLY A 114 -18.34 1.14 28.57
C GLY A 114 -16.87 0.71 28.44
N THR A 115 -16.50 0.01 27.37
CA THR A 115 -15.09 -0.33 27.09
C THR A 115 -14.52 0.64 26.09
N LYS A 116 -13.44 1.33 26.47
CA LYS A 116 -12.72 2.25 25.59
C LYS A 116 -11.71 1.51 24.72
N TYR A 117 -11.85 1.66 23.44
CA TYR A 117 -10.89 1.19 22.44
C TYR A 117 -10.12 2.40 21.92
N VAL A 118 -8.80 2.31 21.92
CA VAL A 118 -7.92 3.42 21.54
C VAL A 118 -7.08 3.00 20.34
N MET A 119 -7.24 3.72 19.22
CA MET A 119 -6.27 3.72 18.14
C MET A 119 -5.30 4.88 18.41
N PRO A 120 -3.99 4.62 18.54
CA PRO A 120 -3.03 5.69 18.76
C PRO A 120 -2.95 6.64 17.55
N ALA A 121 -2.51 7.87 17.79
CA ALA A 121 -2.16 8.82 16.75
C ALA A 121 -0.78 8.48 16.18
N PHE A 122 -0.67 8.44 14.85
CA PHE A 122 0.57 8.13 14.14
C PHE A 122 1.14 9.33 13.36
N GLY A 123 0.57 10.53 13.51
CA GLY A 123 0.95 11.70 12.73
C GLY A 123 2.42 12.10 12.84
N GLU A 124 3.09 11.73 13.93
CA GLU A 124 4.53 12.00 14.14
C GLU A 124 5.41 10.77 13.84
N ASP A 125 4.83 9.62 13.55
CA ASP A 125 5.58 8.41 13.22
C ASP A 125 5.96 8.38 11.73
N ARG A 126 7.21 8.69 11.44
CA ARG A 126 7.74 8.69 10.06
C ARG A 126 7.65 7.33 9.37
N ASN A 127 7.76 6.22 10.11
CA ASN A 127 7.62 4.88 9.52
C ASN A 127 6.21 4.59 9.04
N ILE A 128 5.22 5.28 9.58
CA ILE A 128 3.83 5.20 9.13
C ILE A 128 3.55 6.29 8.10
N MET A 129 3.89 7.54 8.41
CA MET A 129 3.50 8.67 7.57
C MET A 129 4.18 8.69 6.21
N CYS A 130 5.43 8.23 6.08
CA CYS A 130 6.11 8.07 4.80
C CYS A 130 5.47 7.01 3.88
N TYR A 131 4.65 6.12 4.44
CA TYR A 131 4.03 5.01 3.72
C TYR A 131 2.51 4.97 3.88
N ILE A 132 1.90 6.06 4.32
CA ILE A 132 0.44 6.10 4.57
C ILE A 132 -0.37 5.86 3.29
N ASP A 133 0.08 6.39 2.16
CA ASP A 133 -0.50 6.14 0.83
C ASP A 133 -0.42 4.65 0.47
N ASP A 134 0.73 4.05 0.75
CA ASP A 134 1.00 2.64 0.46
C ASP A 134 0.11 1.74 1.35
N ILE A 135 0.01 2.08 2.64
CA ILE A 135 -0.87 1.38 3.61
C ILE A 135 -2.33 1.47 3.16
N TYR A 136 -2.77 2.67 2.74
CA TYR A 136 -4.11 2.84 2.19
C TYR A 136 -4.35 1.97 0.96
N SER A 137 -3.41 1.96 0.00
CA SER A 137 -3.50 1.13 -1.21
C SER A 137 -3.68 -0.35 -0.87
N TYR A 138 -2.91 -0.89 0.09
CA TYR A 138 -3.08 -2.27 0.55
C TYR A 138 -4.48 -2.53 1.14
N ILE A 139 -4.93 -1.68 2.07
CA ILE A 139 -6.24 -1.86 2.71
C ILE A 139 -7.36 -1.69 1.68
N LYS A 140 -7.20 -0.77 0.72
CA LYS A 140 -8.16 -0.58 -0.38
C LYS A 140 -8.23 -1.81 -1.29
N ALA A 141 -7.09 -2.44 -1.60
CA ALA A 141 -7.06 -3.71 -2.34
C ALA A 141 -7.83 -4.82 -1.60
N ARG A 142 -7.72 -4.87 -0.28
CA ARG A 142 -8.49 -5.78 0.57
C ARG A 142 -9.99 -5.46 0.57
N SER A 143 -10.31 -4.17 0.62
CA SER A 143 -11.71 -3.68 0.56
C SER A 143 -12.37 -4.03 -0.76
N LEU A 144 -11.68 -3.84 -1.88
CA LEU A 144 -12.20 -4.19 -3.20
C LEU A 144 -12.49 -5.69 -3.34
N ASN A 145 -11.65 -6.55 -2.77
CA ASN A 145 -11.91 -7.98 -2.74
C ASN A 145 -13.14 -8.34 -1.90
N ALA A 146 -13.26 -7.74 -0.72
CA ALA A 146 -14.41 -7.95 0.17
C ALA A 146 -15.73 -7.44 -0.43
N ASP A 147 -15.65 -6.50 -1.39
CA ASP A 147 -16.79 -5.94 -2.12
C ASP A 147 -17.07 -6.67 -3.45
N GLY A 148 -16.31 -7.72 -3.78
CA GLY A 148 -16.46 -8.48 -5.03
C GLY A 148 -16.03 -7.72 -6.30
N LYS A 149 -15.31 -6.62 -6.15
CA LYS A 149 -14.87 -5.74 -7.25
C LYS A 149 -13.45 -6.04 -7.75
N GLY A 150 -12.95 -7.24 -7.49
CA GLY A 150 -11.55 -7.59 -7.70
C GLY A 150 -10.73 -7.27 -6.45
N GLY A 151 -9.44 -6.97 -6.60
CA GLY A 151 -8.58 -6.68 -5.46
C GLY A 151 -7.90 -7.92 -4.89
N MET A 152 -7.31 -7.81 -3.72
CA MET A 152 -6.44 -8.81 -3.14
C MET A 152 -7.17 -9.69 -2.11
N PRO A 153 -7.23 -11.02 -2.29
CA PRO A 153 -7.81 -11.93 -1.32
C PRO A 153 -6.99 -12.00 -0.02
N PRO A 154 -7.50 -12.64 1.05
CA PRO A 154 -6.73 -12.91 2.26
C PRO A 154 -5.40 -13.60 1.96
N GLY A 155 -4.36 -13.17 2.67
CA GLY A 155 -3.01 -13.70 2.52
C GLY A 155 -2.00 -12.69 1.99
N ARG A 156 -0.82 -13.20 1.67
CA ARG A 156 0.26 -12.42 1.09
C ARG A 156 0.06 -12.27 -0.42
N PRO A 157 0.39 -11.12 -1.03
CA PRO A 157 0.46 -11.01 -2.48
C PRO A 157 1.41 -12.03 -3.10
N ASN A 158 1.07 -12.58 -4.27
CA ASN A 158 1.89 -13.58 -4.96
C ASN A 158 3.20 -13.01 -5.53
N GLY A 159 3.26 -11.71 -5.71
CA GLY A 159 4.42 -10.99 -6.22
C GLY A 159 4.13 -9.50 -6.28
N ARG A 160 5.09 -8.75 -6.79
CA ARG A 160 4.99 -7.30 -6.96
C ARG A 160 5.71 -6.85 -8.22
N GLU A 161 5.38 -5.66 -8.71
CA GLU A 161 6.20 -4.96 -9.68
C GLU A 161 7.53 -4.49 -9.07
N ASP A 162 8.50 -4.15 -9.91
CA ASP A 162 9.73 -3.52 -9.47
C ASP A 162 9.49 -2.06 -9.05
N ILE A 163 10.32 -1.59 -8.13
CA ILE A 163 10.25 -0.20 -7.69
C ILE A 163 10.66 0.75 -8.81
N SER A 164 9.83 1.73 -9.13
CA SER A 164 10.20 2.79 -10.05
C SER A 164 11.27 3.73 -9.46
N PRO A 165 12.10 4.38 -10.29
CA PRO A 165 13.06 5.37 -9.82
C PRO A 165 12.43 6.48 -8.98
N GLU A 166 11.25 6.94 -9.36
CA GLU A 166 10.48 7.99 -8.66
C GLU A 166 10.04 7.51 -7.27
N ALA A 167 9.49 6.30 -7.19
CA ALA A 167 9.08 5.71 -5.90
C ALA A 167 10.27 5.49 -4.97
N LYS A 168 11.42 5.07 -5.52
CA LYS A 168 12.67 4.90 -4.77
C LYS A 168 13.16 6.23 -4.20
N LYS A 169 13.14 7.28 -5.04
CA LYS A 169 13.53 8.63 -4.61
C LYS A 169 12.58 9.14 -3.52
N ALA A 170 11.27 9.07 -3.72
CA ALA A 170 10.28 9.53 -2.75
C ALA A 170 10.42 8.82 -1.38
N ALA A 171 10.68 7.52 -1.38
CA ALA A 171 10.93 6.77 -0.16
C ALA A 171 12.19 7.24 0.57
N ALA A 172 13.30 7.47 -0.17
CA ALA A 172 14.55 7.97 0.41
C ALA A 172 14.40 9.39 0.97
N ASP A 173 13.74 10.30 0.24
CA ASP A 173 13.53 11.69 0.66
C ASP A 173 12.68 11.77 1.95
N CYS A 174 11.75 10.86 2.15
CA CYS A 174 10.88 10.85 3.32
C CYS A 174 11.55 10.21 4.56
N THR A 175 12.27 9.13 4.38
CA THR A 175 12.87 8.41 5.52
C THR A 175 14.19 9.01 6.00
N GLY A 176 14.87 9.82 5.19
CA GLY A 176 16.12 10.53 5.52
C GLY A 176 17.33 9.66 5.36
#